data_34f5412a8853cd25debf1679683ede37
#
_entry.id   34f5412a8853cd25debf1679683ede37
#
_cell.length_a   1.000
_cell.length_b   1.000
_cell.length_c   1.000
_cell.angle_alpha   90.00
_cell.angle_beta   90.00
_cell.angle_gamma   90.00
#
_symmetry.space_group_name_H-M   'P 1'
#
loop_
_entity.id
_entity.type
_entity.pdbx_description
1 polymer ?
#
loop_
_entity_poly.entity_id
_entity_poly.type
_entity_poly.pdbx_seq_one_letter_code
_entity_poly.pdbx_strand_id
1 'polypeptide(L)'
;MKGNFDSIINENRPVLVDFHAVWCGPCKTQSPILKQVADELGERIKVIKIDVDQNPMIASRYQIQSVPTLMIFKNGEIKHKQAGVHTKSQLMSILMNL
;
A
#
# COMPACT_ATOMS: atom_id res chain seq x y z
N MET A 1 11.58 -12.89 0.39
CA MET A 1 12.78 -12.64 -0.37
C MET A 1 12.89 -11.16 -0.71
N LYS A 2 13.96 -10.53 -0.31
CA LYS A 2 14.05 -9.09 -0.40
C LYS A 2 14.01 -8.56 -1.85
N GLY A 3 14.57 -9.31 -2.78
CA GLY A 3 14.56 -8.90 -4.19
C GLY A 3 13.17 -8.85 -4.77
N ASN A 4 12.24 -9.65 -4.23
CA ASN A 4 10.87 -9.68 -4.73
C ASN A 4 10.14 -8.36 -4.46
N PHE A 5 10.29 -7.79 -3.28
CA PHE A 5 9.62 -6.54 -2.98
C PHE A 5 10.17 -5.41 -3.86
N ASP A 6 11.48 -5.34 -3.97
CA ASP A 6 12.10 -4.30 -4.80
C ASP A 6 11.65 -4.41 -6.26
N SER A 7 11.48 -5.63 -6.77
CA SER A 7 10.96 -5.85 -8.12
C SER A 7 9.51 -5.45 -8.24
N ILE A 8 8.70 -5.77 -7.24
CA ILE A 8 7.27 -5.51 -7.27
C ILE A 8 6.99 -4.01 -7.35
N ILE A 9 7.72 -3.20 -6.60
CA ILE A 9 7.47 -1.76 -6.56
C ILE A 9 8.13 -1.01 -7.71
N ASN A 10 8.99 -1.67 -8.48
CA ASN A 10 9.72 -1.02 -9.56
C ASN A 10 8.97 -1.19 -10.89
N GLU A 11 7.82 -0.54 -10.97
CA GLU A 11 6.95 -0.54 -12.14
C GLU A 11 6.60 0.86 -12.55
N ASN A 12 6.24 1.00 -13.82
CA ASN A 12 5.80 2.28 -14.36
C ASN A 12 4.44 2.71 -13.84
N ARG A 13 3.56 1.76 -13.51
CA ARG A 13 2.26 2.10 -12.92
C ARG A 13 2.39 2.22 -11.40
N PRO A 14 1.50 2.98 -10.74
CA PRO A 14 1.54 3.10 -9.28
C PRO A 14 1.32 1.75 -8.61
N VAL A 15 2.07 1.50 -7.55
CA VAL A 15 1.91 0.31 -6.70
C VAL A 15 1.48 0.80 -5.32
N LEU A 16 0.27 0.45 -4.94
CA LEU A 16 -0.31 0.80 -3.64
C LEU A 16 -0.03 -0.34 -2.67
N VAL A 17 0.72 -0.05 -1.61
CA VAL A 17 1.12 -1.05 -0.63
C VAL A 17 0.38 -0.78 0.67
N ASP A 18 -0.35 -1.78 1.15
CA ASP A 18 -1.08 -1.72 2.42
C ASP A 18 -0.32 -2.53 3.47
N PHE A 19 0.34 -1.83 4.39
CA PHE A 19 0.98 -2.47 5.54
C PHE A 19 -0.08 -2.69 6.61
N HIS A 20 -0.33 -3.96 6.94
CA HIS A 20 -1.43 -4.34 7.83
C HIS A 20 -0.99 -5.42 8.83
N ALA A 21 -1.88 -5.76 9.74
CA ALA A 21 -1.73 -6.89 10.65
C ALA A 21 -3.08 -7.54 10.85
N VAL A 22 -3.07 -8.84 11.16
CA VAL A 22 -4.33 -9.59 11.34
C VAL A 22 -5.13 -9.13 12.55
N TRP A 23 -4.44 -8.61 13.58
CA TRP A 23 -5.07 -8.14 14.81
C TRP A 23 -5.59 -6.71 14.72
N CYS A 24 -5.42 -6.06 13.61
CA CYS A 24 -5.66 -4.62 13.46
C CYS A 24 -7.10 -4.37 12.99
N GLY A 25 -7.91 -3.73 13.83
CA GLY A 25 -9.29 -3.38 13.50
C GLY A 25 -9.40 -2.41 12.32
N PRO A 26 -8.71 -1.26 12.35
CA PRO A 26 -8.77 -0.30 11.23
C PRO A 26 -8.29 -0.88 9.90
N CYS A 27 -7.39 -1.87 9.92
CA CYS A 27 -6.95 -2.55 8.70
C CYS A 27 -8.12 -3.27 8.01
N LYS A 28 -9.06 -3.77 8.81
CA LYS A 28 -10.25 -4.44 8.27
C LYS A 28 -11.20 -3.45 7.60
N THR A 29 -11.20 -2.20 8.04
CA THR A 29 -11.94 -1.13 7.38
C THR A 29 -11.27 -0.74 6.07
N GLN A 30 -9.94 -0.70 6.08
CA GLN A 30 -9.18 -0.30 4.88
C GLN A 30 -9.29 -1.31 3.75
N SER A 31 -9.34 -2.59 4.07
CA SER A 31 -9.26 -3.63 3.05
C SER A 31 -10.35 -3.55 1.99
N PRO A 32 -11.64 -3.42 2.33
CA PRO A 32 -12.69 -3.31 1.30
C PRO A 32 -12.58 -2.02 0.48
N ILE A 33 -12.06 -0.94 1.08
CA ILE A 33 -11.84 0.31 0.34
C ILE A 33 -10.79 0.08 -0.75
N LEU A 34 -9.70 -0.62 -0.42
CA LEU A 34 -8.67 -0.93 -1.39
C LEU A 34 -9.21 -1.79 -2.53
N LYS A 35 -10.10 -2.72 -2.21
CA LYS A 35 -10.71 -3.55 -3.23
C LYS A 35 -11.54 -2.70 -4.20
N GLN A 36 -12.29 -1.72 -3.69
CA GLN A 36 -13.05 -0.81 -4.53
C GLN A 36 -12.15 -0.01 -5.46
N VAL A 37 -11.03 0.49 -4.93
CA VAL A 37 -10.06 1.25 -5.73
C VAL A 37 -9.46 0.36 -6.82
N ALA A 38 -9.08 -0.87 -6.45
CA ALA A 38 -8.51 -1.81 -7.41
C ALA A 38 -9.51 -2.18 -8.51
N ASP A 39 -10.77 -2.39 -8.13
CA ASP A 39 -11.81 -2.73 -9.11
C ASP A 39 -12.04 -1.58 -10.09
N GLU A 40 -12.00 -0.35 -9.59
CA GLU A 40 -12.27 0.81 -10.42
C GLU A 40 -11.10 1.16 -11.34
N LEU A 41 -9.87 1.06 -10.86
CA LEU A 41 -8.69 1.45 -11.64
C LEU A 41 -8.09 0.29 -12.43
N GLY A 42 -8.42 -0.95 -12.06
CA GLY A 42 -8.00 -2.13 -12.81
C GLY A 42 -6.49 -2.18 -12.99
N GLU A 43 -6.06 -2.37 -14.22
CA GLU A 43 -4.64 -2.56 -14.53
C GLU A 43 -3.83 -1.28 -14.48
N ARG A 44 -4.47 -0.14 -14.25
CA ARG A 44 -3.74 1.13 -14.13
C ARG A 44 -2.94 1.22 -12.84
N ILE A 45 -3.24 0.40 -11.85
CA ILE A 45 -2.50 0.32 -10.60
C ILE A 45 -2.28 -1.13 -10.21
N LYS A 46 -1.37 -1.33 -9.26
CA LYS A 46 -1.19 -2.62 -8.60
C LYS A 46 -1.40 -2.40 -7.11
N VAL A 47 -2.14 -3.31 -6.46
CA VAL A 47 -2.38 -3.25 -5.03
C VAL A 47 -1.78 -4.50 -4.40
N ILE A 48 -0.92 -4.31 -3.40
CA ILE A 48 -0.36 -5.42 -2.64
C ILE A 48 -0.55 -5.16 -1.15
N LYS A 49 -0.61 -6.24 -0.38
CA LYS A 49 -0.77 -6.19 1.07
C LYS A 49 0.45 -6.84 1.71
N ILE A 50 1.02 -6.18 2.70
CA ILE A 50 2.17 -6.67 3.43
C ILE A 50 1.79 -6.79 4.91
N ASP A 51 1.82 -8.01 5.43
CA ASP A 51 1.60 -8.27 6.85
C ASP A 51 2.90 -7.92 7.58
N VAL A 52 2.83 -6.93 8.48
CA VAL A 52 4.05 -6.43 9.14
C VAL A 52 4.64 -7.47 10.09
N ASP A 53 3.81 -8.35 10.66
CA ASP A 53 4.30 -9.36 11.57
C ASP A 53 5.02 -10.49 10.82
N GLN A 54 4.61 -10.78 9.60
CA GLN A 54 5.24 -11.79 8.76
C GLN A 54 6.38 -11.23 7.91
N ASN A 55 6.48 -9.90 7.80
CA ASN A 55 7.50 -9.24 6.99
C ASN A 55 8.19 -8.14 7.79
N PRO A 56 8.80 -8.50 8.94
CA PRO A 56 9.35 -7.48 9.84
C PRO A 56 10.50 -6.69 9.22
N MET A 57 11.27 -7.30 8.31
CA MET A 57 12.39 -6.59 7.70
C MET A 57 11.90 -5.51 6.73
N ILE A 58 10.86 -5.79 5.97
CA ILE A 58 10.29 -4.79 5.07
C ILE A 58 9.65 -3.66 5.88
N ALA A 59 8.89 -4.02 6.91
CA ALA A 59 8.27 -3.03 7.78
C ALA A 59 9.33 -2.13 8.44
N SER A 60 10.43 -2.72 8.89
CA SER A 60 11.53 -1.95 9.49
C SER A 60 12.19 -1.03 8.47
N ARG A 61 12.42 -1.53 7.26
CA ARG A 61 13.06 -0.73 6.19
C ARG A 61 12.29 0.57 5.94
N TYR A 62 10.96 0.50 5.95
CA TYR A 62 10.12 1.67 5.67
C TYR A 62 9.60 2.33 6.93
N GLN A 63 10.13 1.93 8.09
CA GLN A 63 9.80 2.54 9.38
C GLN A 63 8.30 2.56 9.66
N ILE A 64 7.67 1.41 9.43
CA ILE A 64 6.24 1.27 9.69
C ILE A 64 6.03 1.11 11.19
N GLN A 65 5.45 2.11 11.83
CA GLN A 65 5.27 2.14 13.28
C GLN A 65 3.84 1.88 13.70
N SER A 66 2.91 1.96 12.78
CA SER A 66 1.49 1.72 13.05
C SER A 66 0.84 1.12 11.83
N VAL A 67 -0.31 0.48 12.01
CA VAL A 67 -1.09 -0.11 10.93
C VAL A 67 -2.53 0.37 10.99
N PRO A 68 -3.19 0.58 9.86
CA PRO A 68 -2.62 0.48 8.52
C PRO A 68 -1.72 1.67 8.19
N THR A 69 -0.71 1.42 7.39
CA THR A 69 0.07 2.49 6.75
C THR A 69 0.06 2.20 5.26
N LEU A 70 -0.35 3.18 4.48
CA LEU A 70 -0.39 3.04 3.03
C LEU A 70 0.79 3.77 2.41
N MET A 71 1.44 3.09 1.47
CA MET A 71 2.51 3.69 0.67
C MET A 71 2.18 3.52 -0.80
N ILE A 72 2.60 4.47 -1.60
CA ILE A 72 2.46 4.38 -3.05
C ILE A 72 3.84 4.55 -3.64
N PHE A 73 4.21 3.59 -4.49
CA PHE A 73 5.47 3.61 -5.22
C PHE A 73 5.19 3.76 -6.71
N LYS A 74 6.13 4.36 -7.42
CA LYS A 74 6.13 4.37 -8.87
C LYS A 74 7.57 4.41 -9.34
N ASN A 75 7.94 3.47 -10.18
CA ASN A 75 9.33 3.30 -10.64
C ASN A 75 10.30 3.14 -9.46
N GLY A 76 9.86 2.45 -8.39
CA GLY A 76 10.65 2.22 -7.20
C GLY A 76 10.74 3.38 -6.25
N GLU A 77 10.15 4.52 -6.58
CA GLU A 77 10.20 5.73 -5.75
C GLU A 77 8.96 5.85 -4.87
N ILE A 78 9.16 6.32 -3.65
CA ILE A 78 8.05 6.58 -2.72
C ILE A 78 7.33 7.86 -3.16
N LYS A 79 6.04 7.73 -3.49
CA LYS A 79 5.22 8.87 -3.87
C LYS A 79 4.28 9.30 -2.75
N HIS A 80 4.00 8.41 -1.81
CA HIS A 80 3.10 8.68 -0.69
C HIS A 80 3.40 7.71 0.44
N LYS A 81 3.32 8.19 1.67
CA LYS A 81 3.40 7.36 2.87
C LYS A 81 2.61 8.04 3.96
N GLN A 82 1.59 7.37 4.46
CA GLN A 82 0.77 7.94 5.53
C GLN A 82 0.09 6.84 6.33
N ALA A 83 0.15 6.95 7.66
CA ALA A 83 -0.54 6.06 8.58
C ALA A 83 -2.01 6.40 8.62
N GLY A 84 -2.83 5.40 8.96
CA GLY A 84 -4.27 5.56 9.15
C GLY A 84 -5.08 5.17 7.94
N VAL A 85 -6.39 5.05 8.15
CA VAL A 85 -7.31 4.66 7.10
C VAL A 85 -7.47 5.80 6.10
N HIS A 86 -7.38 5.46 4.81
CA HIS A 86 -7.63 6.39 3.71
C HIS A 86 -8.99 6.06 3.12
N THR A 87 -9.80 7.08 2.84
CA THR A 87 -11.06 6.88 2.13
C THR A 87 -10.79 6.60 0.67
N LYS A 88 -11.78 6.04 -0.03
CA LYS A 88 -11.69 5.83 -1.47
C LYS A 88 -11.38 7.15 -2.18
N SER A 89 -12.09 8.22 -1.79
CA SER A 89 -11.91 9.53 -2.41
C SER A 89 -10.48 10.03 -2.25
N GLN A 90 -9.90 9.89 -1.05
CA GLN A 90 -8.52 10.28 -0.81
C GLN A 90 -7.55 9.51 -1.70
N LEU A 91 -7.73 8.19 -1.78
CA LEU A 91 -6.84 7.35 -2.58
C LEU A 91 -6.97 7.66 -4.07
N MET A 92 -8.20 7.83 -4.55
CA MET A 92 -8.41 8.19 -5.95
C MET A 92 -7.72 9.51 -6.29
N SER A 93 -7.86 10.50 -5.41
CA SER A 93 -7.23 11.81 -5.63
C SER A 93 -5.71 11.70 -5.69
N ILE A 94 -5.11 10.95 -4.76
CA ILE A 94 -3.66 10.78 -4.72
C ILE A 94 -3.19 10.06 -6.00
N LEU A 95 -3.85 8.95 -6.34
CA LEU A 95 -3.44 8.14 -7.48
C LEU A 95 -3.61 8.86 -8.82
N MET A 96 -4.63 9.70 -8.93
CA MET A 96 -4.88 10.43 -10.16
C MET A 96 -3.93 11.63 -10.36
N ASN A 97 -3.19 12.01 -9.33
CA ASN A 97 -2.30 13.17 -9.38
C ASN A 97 -0.82 12.79 -9.30
N LEU A 98 -0.50 11.55 -9.57
CA LEU A 98 0.90 11.11 -9.56
C LEU A 98 1.65 11.52 -10.82
#